data_b06180794f302aa1b47f8419727645d0
#
_entry.id   b06180794f302aa1b47f8419727645d0
#
_cell.length_a   1.000
_cell.length_b   1.000
_cell.length_c   1.000
_cell.angle_alpha   90.00
_cell.angle_beta   90.00
_cell.angle_gamma   90.00
#
_symmetry.space_group_name_H-M   'P 1'
#
loop_
_entity.id
_entity.type
_entity.pdbx_description
1 polymer ?
#
loop_
_entity_poly.entity_id
_entity_poly.type
_entity_poly.pdbx_seq_one_letter_code
_entity_poly.pdbx_strand_id
1 'polypeptide(L)'
;QALHGEGTSYREITVLYRAHYITRIVEEVFLREKIPYAIYSGVQFFNRMEIKDALAYLRLIAYKDDLAFLRVVNVPKRNLGERRIKFLQEYAVKHQCSLYIALETNLDNEIFKGTKAAQFVALIENFAANYAERQISELLAAILNESGYEKMLRTEGSQERLDNLAELKQSVYEYETSCGEESTLEHYLSHVALFTNNDAADNSDKVKLMTVHSAKGLEFPYVFLCAMNEGVFPSKKTDTIQKMEEERRLAFVAMT
;
A
#
# COMPACT_ATOMS: atom_id res chain seq x y z
N GLN A 1 -5.17 16.11 -19.83
CA GLN A 1 -4.74 17.53 -19.98
C GLN A 1 -5.25 18.12 -21.30
N ALA A 2 -5.08 17.46 -22.45
CA ALA A 2 -5.56 17.99 -23.74
C ALA A 2 -7.04 18.35 -23.69
N LEU A 3 -7.93 17.42 -23.30
CA LEU A 3 -9.37 17.66 -23.18
C LEU A 3 -9.69 18.82 -22.23
N HIS A 4 -9.00 18.91 -21.11
CA HIS A 4 -9.22 20.02 -20.17
C HIS A 4 -8.75 21.36 -20.76
N GLY A 5 -7.64 21.35 -21.49
CA GLY A 5 -7.18 22.52 -22.25
C GLY A 5 -8.16 23.00 -23.34
N GLU A 6 -9.01 22.11 -23.84
CA GLU A 6 -10.10 22.40 -24.79
C GLU A 6 -11.42 22.80 -24.11
N GLY A 7 -11.43 22.89 -22.75
CA GLY A 7 -12.58 23.35 -21.98
C GLY A 7 -13.43 22.25 -21.34
N THR A 8 -13.02 20.96 -21.47
CA THR A 8 -13.71 19.84 -20.79
C THR A 8 -13.45 19.90 -19.28
N SER A 9 -14.48 19.77 -18.46
CA SER A 9 -14.38 19.70 -17.01
C SER A 9 -13.79 18.34 -16.58
N TYR A 10 -12.94 18.30 -15.56
CA TYR A 10 -12.39 17.05 -15.04
C TYR A 10 -13.47 16.05 -14.59
N ARG A 11 -14.60 16.51 -14.07
CA ARG A 11 -15.74 15.68 -13.66
C ARG A 11 -16.43 14.94 -14.82
N GLU A 12 -16.21 15.36 -16.06
CA GLU A 12 -16.73 14.72 -17.26
C GLU A 12 -15.83 13.55 -17.72
N ILE A 13 -14.62 13.48 -17.17
CA ILE A 13 -13.62 12.49 -17.54
C ILE A 13 -13.63 11.35 -16.50
N THR A 14 -13.70 10.12 -17.01
CA THR A 14 -13.65 8.91 -16.18
C THR A 14 -12.57 7.97 -16.70
N VAL A 15 -11.78 7.40 -15.79
CA VAL A 15 -10.80 6.37 -16.09
C VAL A 15 -11.32 5.06 -15.50
N LEU A 16 -11.54 4.08 -16.39
CA LEU A 16 -12.00 2.74 -16.03
C LEU A 16 -10.84 1.75 -16.08
N TYR A 17 -10.80 0.86 -15.12
CA TYR A 17 -9.80 -0.21 -15.03
C TYR A 17 -10.40 -1.50 -14.46
N ARG A 18 -9.72 -2.64 -14.68
CA ARG A 18 -10.20 -3.96 -14.25
C ARG A 18 -9.99 -4.22 -12.76
N ALA A 19 -8.87 -3.81 -12.19
CA ALA A 19 -8.50 -4.09 -10.82
C ALA A 19 -7.84 -2.87 -10.16
N HIS A 20 -8.04 -2.72 -8.85
CA HIS A 20 -7.60 -1.53 -8.11
C HIS A 20 -6.08 -1.34 -8.05
N TYR A 21 -5.26 -2.41 -8.12
CA TYR A 21 -3.80 -2.25 -8.09
C TYR A 21 -3.26 -1.41 -9.27
N ILE A 22 -3.98 -1.39 -10.39
CA ILE A 22 -3.61 -0.63 -11.59
C ILE A 22 -3.61 0.89 -11.32
N THR A 23 -4.36 1.35 -10.31
CA THR A 23 -4.51 2.79 -10.06
C THR A 23 -3.21 3.46 -9.65
N ARG A 24 -2.24 2.74 -9.08
CA ARG A 24 -0.97 3.31 -8.61
C ARG A 24 -0.32 4.24 -9.64
N ILE A 25 -0.05 3.72 -10.84
CA ILE A 25 0.60 4.49 -11.90
C ILE A 25 -0.24 5.72 -12.30
N VAL A 26 -1.56 5.57 -12.40
CA VAL A 26 -2.47 6.66 -12.74
C VAL A 26 -2.47 7.71 -11.64
N GLU A 27 -2.54 7.29 -10.37
CA GLU A 27 -2.51 8.18 -9.21
C GLU A 27 -1.20 8.97 -9.14
N GLU A 28 -0.04 8.30 -9.29
CA GLU A 28 1.27 8.95 -9.29
C GLU A 28 1.41 10.01 -10.40
N VAL A 29 0.95 9.68 -11.63
CA VAL A 29 0.96 10.63 -12.74
C VAL A 29 0.01 11.80 -12.45
N PHE A 30 -1.20 11.54 -11.97
CA PHE A 30 -2.17 12.60 -11.67
C PHE A 30 -1.67 13.53 -10.58
N LEU A 31 -1.02 13.01 -9.56
CA LEU A 31 -0.41 13.81 -8.50
C LEU A 31 0.75 14.66 -9.02
N ARG A 32 1.66 14.07 -9.81
CA ARG A 32 2.77 14.79 -10.44
C ARG A 32 2.30 15.92 -11.34
N GLU A 33 1.28 15.65 -12.15
CA GLU A 33 0.71 16.61 -13.10
C GLU A 33 -0.35 17.52 -12.46
N LYS A 34 -0.57 17.40 -11.14
CA LYS A 34 -1.58 18.17 -10.39
C LYS A 34 -3.01 18.05 -10.95
N ILE A 35 -3.37 16.89 -11.48
CA ILE A 35 -4.71 16.59 -11.96
C ILE A 35 -5.56 16.13 -10.77
N PRO A 36 -6.64 16.83 -10.42
CA PRO A 36 -7.51 16.42 -9.33
C PRO A 36 -8.29 15.17 -9.69
N TYR A 37 -8.33 14.18 -8.78
CA TYR A 37 -9.05 12.93 -9.01
C TYR A 37 -9.76 12.42 -7.75
N ALA A 38 -10.74 11.55 -7.95
CA ALA A 38 -11.41 10.81 -6.89
C ALA A 38 -11.57 9.33 -7.27
N ILE A 39 -11.29 8.43 -6.32
CA ILE A 39 -11.48 6.99 -6.51
C ILE A 39 -12.87 6.61 -5.98
N TYR A 40 -13.66 6.01 -6.86
CA TYR A 40 -14.99 5.52 -6.55
C TYR A 40 -14.94 4.04 -6.19
N SER A 41 -15.58 3.68 -5.08
CA SER A 41 -15.62 2.30 -4.55
C SER A 41 -14.24 1.73 -4.23
N GLY A 42 -13.28 2.58 -3.82
CA GLY A 42 -11.93 2.16 -3.49
C GLY A 42 -11.21 3.17 -2.60
N VAL A 43 -9.96 2.83 -2.27
CA VAL A 43 -9.05 3.67 -1.49
C VAL A 43 -7.80 3.93 -2.31
N GLN A 44 -7.25 5.14 -2.23
CA GLN A 44 -5.98 5.50 -2.87
C GLN A 44 -4.90 4.46 -2.54
N PHE A 45 -4.03 4.16 -3.50
CA PHE A 45 -3.08 3.06 -3.40
C PHE A 45 -2.26 3.11 -2.11
N PHE A 46 -1.59 4.23 -1.83
CA PHE A 46 -0.76 4.40 -0.64
C PHE A 46 -1.56 4.52 0.68
N ASN A 47 -2.88 4.65 0.59
CA ASN A 47 -3.78 4.67 1.75
C ASN A 47 -4.37 3.30 2.11
N ARG A 48 -4.16 2.27 1.28
CA ARG A 48 -4.62 0.90 1.55
C ARG A 48 -3.94 0.32 2.77
N MET A 49 -4.68 -0.50 3.51
CA MET A 49 -4.22 -1.05 4.79
C MET A 49 -2.91 -1.82 4.65
N GLU A 50 -2.84 -2.75 3.70
CA GLU A 50 -1.65 -3.60 3.46
C GLU A 50 -0.44 -2.79 2.99
N ILE A 51 -0.66 -1.72 2.24
CA ILE A 51 0.42 -0.82 1.80
C ILE A 51 0.96 -0.02 2.99
N LYS A 52 0.06 0.54 3.80
CA LYS A 52 0.45 1.23 5.04
C LYS A 52 1.16 0.31 6.03
N ASP A 53 0.76 -0.95 6.11
CA ASP A 53 1.41 -1.94 6.97
C ASP A 53 2.83 -2.26 6.46
N ALA A 54 2.98 -2.47 5.15
CA ALA A 54 4.27 -2.71 4.52
C ALA A 54 5.24 -1.52 4.70
N LEU A 55 4.76 -0.30 4.46
CA LEU A 55 5.54 0.92 4.69
C LEU A 55 5.87 1.14 6.17
N ALA A 56 4.98 0.74 7.08
CA ALA A 56 5.25 0.84 8.52
C ALA A 56 6.37 -0.12 8.95
N TYR A 57 6.50 -1.32 8.37
CA TYR A 57 7.66 -2.17 8.60
C TYR A 57 8.97 -1.48 8.16
N LEU A 58 9.01 -0.88 6.97
CA LEU A 58 10.18 -0.15 6.50
C LEU A 58 10.51 1.06 7.39
N ARG A 59 9.50 1.83 7.79
CA ARG A 59 9.67 2.95 8.71
C ARG A 59 10.17 2.52 10.08
N LEU A 60 9.70 1.38 10.58
CA LEU A 60 10.15 0.86 11.86
C LEU A 60 11.61 0.42 11.81
N ILE A 61 12.05 -0.16 10.71
CA ILE A 61 13.46 -0.52 10.48
C ILE A 61 14.35 0.74 10.47
N ALA A 62 13.94 1.78 9.73
CA ALA A 62 14.74 2.99 9.55
C ALA A 62 14.71 3.93 10.77
N TYR A 63 13.54 4.11 11.39
CA TYR A 63 13.32 5.20 12.36
C TYR A 63 12.88 4.75 13.75
N LYS A 64 12.41 3.50 13.90
CA LYS A 64 11.84 2.98 15.16
C LYS A 64 10.74 3.90 15.74
N ASP A 65 9.95 4.55 14.86
CA ASP A 65 8.91 5.49 15.25
C ASP A 65 7.67 4.80 15.82
N ASP A 66 6.99 5.48 16.75
CA ASP A 66 5.87 4.94 17.52
C ASP A 66 4.64 4.64 16.67
N LEU A 67 4.36 5.43 15.62
CA LEU A 67 3.21 5.20 14.73
C LEU A 67 3.40 3.92 13.91
N ALA A 68 4.59 3.73 13.35
CA ALA A 68 4.95 2.52 12.64
C ALA A 68 4.93 1.30 13.58
N PHE A 69 5.47 1.45 14.80
CA PHE A 69 5.45 0.40 15.82
C PHE A 69 4.03 -0.03 16.14
N LEU A 70 3.15 0.90 16.55
CA LEU A 70 1.75 0.61 16.91
C LEU A 70 0.99 -0.08 15.77
N ARG A 71 1.34 0.26 14.53
CA ARG A 71 0.69 -0.31 13.37
C ARG A 71 1.03 -1.79 13.15
N VAL A 72 2.29 -2.18 13.32
CA VAL A 72 2.76 -3.53 12.93
C VAL A 72 3.12 -4.46 14.09
N VAL A 73 3.25 -3.96 15.31
CA VAL A 73 3.71 -4.75 16.46
C VAL A 73 2.89 -6.02 16.70
N ASN A 74 1.59 -5.98 16.41
CA ASN A 74 0.67 -7.12 16.56
C ASN A 74 0.03 -7.58 15.24
N VAL A 75 0.63 -7.22 14.11
CA VAL A 75 0.20 -7.62 12.75
C VAL A 75 1.41 -8.20 11.99
N PRO A 76 1.47 -9.52 11.78
CA PRO A 76 0.58 -10.59 12.24
C PRO A 76 0.49 -10.72 13.77
N LYS A 77 -0.54 -11.43 14.24
CA LYS A 77 -0.82 -11.56 15.68
C LYS A 77 0.36 -12.13 16.47
N ARG A 78 0.83 -11.36 17.49
CA ARG A 78 1.99 -11.69 18.34
C ARG A 78 1.67 -11.73 19.83
N ASN A 79 0.37 -11.70 20.17
CA ASN A 79 -0.10 -11.55 21.55
C ASN A 79 0.35 -10.24 22.22
N LEU A 80 0.57 -9.18 21.43
CA LEU A 80 0.91 -7.83 21.90
C LEU A 80 -0.33 -6.92 21.82
N GLY A 81 -1.39 -7.33 22.53
CA GLY A 81 -2.66 -6.60 22.55
C GLY A 81 -2.64 -5.40 23.50
N GLU A 82 -3.80 -4.76 23.61
CA GLU A 82 -4.04 -3.47 24.28
C GLU A 82 -3.40 -3.33 25.67
N ARG A 83 -3.53 -4.36 26.54
CA ARG A 83 -2.94 -4.34 27.90
C ARG A 83 -1.42 -4.16 27.86
N ARG A 84 -0.74 -4.80 26.90
CA ARG A 84 0.72 -4.71 26.76
C ARG A 84 1.14 -3.41 26.12
N ILE A 85 0.37 -2.94 25.15
CA ILE A 85 0.60 -1.61 24.55
C ILE A 85 0.46 -0.51 25.59
N LYS A 86 -0.56 -0.57 26.45
CA LYS A 86 -0.72 0.39 27.55
C LYS A 86 0.47 0.38 28.51
N PHE A 87 0.97 -0.80 28.89
CA PHE A 87 2.20 -0.92 29.69
C PHE A 87 3.39 -0.22 29.02
N LEU A 88 3.58 -0.45 27.69
CA LEU A 88 4.65 0.20 26.95
C LEU A 88 4.50 1.72 26.89
N GLN A 89 3.29 2.23 26.71
CA GLN A 89 2.98 3.66 26.71
C GLN A 89 3.31 4.30 28.07
N GLU A 90 2.90 3.68 29.17
CA GLU A 90 3.21 4.16 30.53
C GLU A 90 4.73 4.14 30.79
N TYR A 91 5.41 3.09 30.36
CA TYR A 91 6.87 2.99 30.47
C TYR A 91 7.58 4.04 29.63
N ALA A 92 7.19 4.21 28.36
CA ALA A 92 7.77 5.16 27.42
C ALA A 92 7.65 6.62 27.93
N VAL A 93 6.48 7.00 28.43
CA VAL A 93 6.28 8.32 29.05
C VAL A 93 7.18 8.53 30.26
N LYS A 94 7.25 7.52 31.13
CA LYS A 94 8.07 7.60 32.36
C LYS A 94 9.57 7.72 32.09
N HIS A 95 10.04 7.02 31.04
CA HIS A 95 11.47 6.94 30.72
C HIS A 95 11.88 7.79 29.52
N GLN A 96 10.97 8.57 28.95
CA GLN A 96 11.19 9.45 27.78
C GLN A 96 11.84 8.72 26.59
N CYS A 97 11.34 7.53 26.27
CA CYS A 97 11.82 6.71 25.16
C CYS A 97 10.67 6.34 24.22
N SER A 98 11.01 5.80 23.02
CA SER A 98 10.01 5.29 22.08
C SER A 98 9.36 3.99 22.59
N LEU A 99 8.18 3.66 22.05
CA LEU A 99 7.49 2.40 22.35
C LEU A 99 8.33 1.17 21.96
N TYR A 100 9.11 1.30 20.89
CA TYR A 100 10.02 0.24 20.47
C TYR A 100 11.11 -0.02 21.51
N ILE A 101 11.78 1.03 21.98
CA ILE A 101 12.79 0.93 23.06
C ILE A 101 12.15 0.45 24.37
N ALA A 102 10.94 0.90 24.67
CA ALA A 102 10.19 0.38 25.82
C ALA A 102 9.97 -1.13 25.74
N LEU A 103 9.63 -1.67 24.55
CA LEU A 103 9.49 -3.11 24.35
C LEU A 103 10.83 -3.83 24.46
N GLU A 104 11.86 -3.35 23.77
CA GLU A 104 13.21 -3.93 23.79
C GLU A 104 13.79 -4.04 25.21
N THR A 105 13.64 -2.97 25.99
CA THR A 105 14.16 -2.92 27.39
C THR A 105 13.37 -3.85 28.34
N ASN A 106 12.13 -4.18 28.02
CA ASN A 106 11.26 -4.95 28.93
C ASN A 106 10.95 -6.36 28.45
N LEU A 107 11.74 -6.94 27.54
CA LEU A 107 11.49 -8.28 27.01
C LEU A 107 11.40 -9.37 28.09
N ASP A 108 12.16 -9.24 29.17
CA ASP A 108 12.19 -10.17 30.30
C ASP A 108 11.05 -9.98 31.30
N ASN A 109 10.24 -8.91 31.13
CA ASN A 109 9.13 -8.67 32.03
C ASN A 109 8.02 -9.71 31.86
N GLU A 110 7.47 -10.20 32.97
CA GLU A 110 6.43 -11.23 33.02
C GLU A 110 5.22 -10.91 32.13
N ILE A 111 4.92 -9.63 31.86
CA ILE A 111 3.81 -9.21 31.01
C ILE A 111 3.99 -9.68 29.54
N PHE A 112 5.24 -9.89 29.11
CA PHE A 112 5.57 -10.36 27.75
C PHE A 112 5.79 -11.86 27.65
N LYS A 113 5.70 -12.58 28.75
CA LYS A 113 5.82 -14.05 28.77
C LYS A 113 4.73 -14.69 27.91
N GLY A 114 5.12 -15.65 27.07
CA GLY A 114 4.20 -16.32 26.14
C GLY A 114 3.76 -15.47 24.93
N THR A 115 4.42 -14.32 24.69
CA THR A 115 4.25 -13.50 23.49
C THR A 115 5.37 -13.78 22.47
N LYS A 116 5.24 -13.21 21.28
CA LYS A 116 6.31 -13.18 20.26
C LYS A 116 7.11 -11.87 20.28
N ALA A 117 7.15 -11.17 21.44
CA ALA A 117 7.85 -9.89 21.56
C ALA A 117 9.33 -9.98 21.22
N ALA A 118 10.05 -10.91 21.82
CA ALA A 118 11.48 -11.12 21.56
C ALA A 118 11.78 -11.47 20.10
N GLN A 119 10.94 -12.31 19.47
CA GLN A 119 11.06 -12.64 18.05
C GLN A 119 10.84 -11.41 17.14
N PHE A 120 9.89 -10.54 17.51
CA PHE A 120 9.63 -9.33 16.77
C PHE A 120 10.78 -8.34 16.88
N VAL A 121 11.31 -8.11 18.09
CA VAL A 121 12.48 -7.24 18.29
C VAL A 121 13.69 -7.78 17.54
N ALA A 122 14.00 -9.08 17.68
CA ALA A 122 15.11 -9.70 16.96
C ALA A 122 14.97 -9.58 15.43
N LEU A 123 13.76 -9.70 14.88
CA LEU A 123 13.48 -9.50 13.47
C LEU A 123 13.81 -8.06 13.04
N ILE A 124 13.31 -7.06 13.75
CA ILE A 124 13.53 -5.65 13.40
C ILE A 124 15.01 -5.29 13.53
N GLU A 125 15.71 -5.72 14.60
CA GLU A 125 17.13 -5.45 14.79
C GLU A 125 18.00 -6.10 13.70
N ASN A 126 17.68 -7.33 13.28
CA ASN A 126 18.39 -7.98 12.19
C ASN A 126 18.32 -7.18 10.88
N PHE A 127 17.16 -6.61 10.57
CA PHE A 127 17.01 -5.77 9.39
C PHE A 127 17.63 -4.38 9.59
N ALA A 128 17.47 -3.78 10.77
CA ALA A 128 18.03 -2.46 11.09
C ALA A 128 19.55 -2.42 11.04
N ALA A 129 20.21 -3.54 11.34
CA ALA A 129 21.67 -3.63 11.34
C ALA A 129 22.33 -3.46 9.94
N ASN A 130 21.58 -3.76 8.85
CA ASN A 130 22.16 -3.83 7.51
C ASN A 130 21.26 -3.33 6.38
N TYR A 131 20.18 -2.59 6.68
CA TYR A 131 19.25 -2.14 5.64
C TYR A 131 19.89 -1.16 4.65
N ALA A 132 20.87 -0.36 5.10
CA ALA A 132 21.53 0.61 4.25
C ALA A 132 22.41 -0.03 3.13
N GLU A 133 22.78 -1.30 3.30
CA GLU A 133 23.58 -2.06 2.35
C GLU A 133 22.71 -2.89 1.38
N ARG A 134 21.39 -2.88 1.55
CA ARG A 134 20.42 -3.68 0.77
C ARG A 134 19.63 -2.81 -0.18
N GLN A 135 19.20 -3.39 -1.29
CA GLN A 135 18.16 -2.79 -2.11
C GLN A 135 16.83 -2.74 -1.34
N ILE A 136 16.08 -1.65 -1.49
CA ILE A 136 14.83 -1.43 -0.77
C ILE A 136 13.79 -2.49 -1.18
N SER A 137 13.78 -2.88 -2.46
CA SER A 137 12.92 -3.94 -3.01
C SER A 137 13.18 -5.30 -2.36
N GLU A 138 14.45 -5.66 -2.15
CA GLU A 138 14.85 -6.87 -1.44
C GLU A 138 14.51 -6.80 0.04
N LEU A 139 14.78 -5.66 0.68
CA LEU A 139 14.43 -5.39 2.08
C LEU A 139 12.92 -5.55 2.31
N LEU A 140 12.09 -4.93 1.45
CA LEU A 140 10.65 -5.02 1.51
C LEU A 140 10.15 -6.46 1.34
N ALA A 141 10.66 -7.18 0.34
CA ALA A 141 10.27 -8.56 0.11
C ALA A 141 10.64 -9.47 1.30
N ALA A 142 11.85 -9.31 1.84
CA ALA A 142 12.34 -10.10 2.96
C ALA A 142 11.54 -9.83 4.24
N ILE A 143 11.34 -8.57 4.63
CA ILE A 143 10.61 -8.24 5.86
C ILE A 143 9.14 -8.70 5.81
N LEU A 144 8.45 -8.58 4.68
CA LEU A 144 7.07 -9.03 4.53
C LEU A 144 6.96 -10.57 4.63
N ASN A 145 7.95 -11.28 4.13
CA ASN A 145 8.02 -12.74 4.24
C ASN A 145 8.38 -13.19 5.67
N GLU A 146 9.48 -12.69 6.23
CA GLU A 146 10.01 -13.12 7.53
C GLU A 146 9.13 -12.67 8.71
N SER A 147 8.46 -11.53 8.61
CA SER A 147 7.45 -11.13 9.60
C SER A 147 6.22 -12.04 9.61
N GLY A 148 6.01 -12.84 8.55
CA GLY A 148 4.84 -13.67 8.33
C GLY A 148 3.63 -12.90 7.79
N TYR A 149 3.81 -11.62 7.36
CA TYR A 149 2.72 -10.78 6.90
C TYR A 149 2.06 -11.32 5.62
N GLU A 150 2.86 -11.67 4.60
CA GLU A 150 2.32 -12.29 3.39
C GLU A 150 1.64 -13.66 3.67
N LYS A 151 2.21 -14.45 4.57
CA LYS A 151 1.61 -15.73 4.99
C LYS A 151 0.24 -15.51 5.63
N MET A 152 0.10 -14.48 6.46
CA MET A 152 -1.18 -14.10 7.06
C MET A 152 -2.20 -13.78 5.96
N LEU A 153 -1.88 -12.92 5.01
CA LEU A 153 -2.78 -12.54 3.91
C LEU A 153 -3.18 -13.73 3.04
N ARG A 154 -2.24 -14.65 2.77
CA ARG A 154 -2.55 -15.92 2.03
C ARG A 154 -3.53 -16.79 2.80
N THR A 155 -3.36 -16.88 4.13
CA THR A 155 -4.25 -17.67 4.99
C THR A 155 -5.65 -17.04 5.08
N GLU A 156 -5.75 -15.71 5.03
CA GLU A 156 -7.02 -14.98 4.97
C GLU A 156 -7.71 -15.05 3.59
N GLY A 157 -7.05 -15.60 2.56
CA GLY A 157 -7.56 -15.64 1.19
C GLY A 157 -7.62 -14.27 0.50
N SER A 158 -6.88 -13.30 1.01
CA SER A 158 -6.90 -11.90 0.54
C SER A 158 -6.03 -11.69 -0.70
N GLN A 159 -6.43 -12.27 -1.84
CA GLN A 159 -5.65 -12.18 -3.08
C GLN A 159 -5.47 -10.74 -3.56
N GLU A 160 -6.49 -9.90 -3.43
CA GLU A 160 -6.40 -8.48 -3.80
C GLU A 160 -5.28 -7.76 -3.04
N ARG A 161 -5.17 -8.01 -1.72
CA ARG A 161 -4.10 -7.43 -0.90
C ARG A 161 -2.72 -7.94 -1.30
N LEU A 162 -2.59 -9.21 -1.68
CA LEU A 162 -1.34 -9.77 -2.20
C LEU A 162 -0.96 -9.15 -3.55
N ASP A 163 -1.93 -8.93 -4.44
CA ASP A 163 -1.73 -8.24 -5.71
C ASP A 163 -1.27 -6.78 -5.47
N ASN A 164 -1.84 -6.09 -4.46
CA ASN A 164 -1.41 -4.75 -4.05
C ASN A 164 0.03 -4.73 -3.50
N LEU A 165 0.43 -5.74 -2.70
CA LEU A 165 1.81 -5.84 -2.24
C LEU A 165 2.80 -6.14 -3.38
N ALA A 166 2.39 -6.94 -4.37
CA ALA A 166 3.21 -7.18 -5.56
C ALA A 166 3.42 -5.88 -6.35
N GLU A 167 2.37 -5.06 -6.49
CA GLU A 167 2.46 -3.75 -7.12
C GLU A 167 3.34 -2.78 -6.32
N LEU A 168 3.29 -2.80 -4.98
CA LEU A 168 4.20 -2.01 -4.14
C LEU A 168 5.66 -2.41 -4.37
N LYS A 169 5.97 -3.72 -4.41
CA LYS A 169 7.32 -4.22 -4.68
C LYS A 169 7.82 -3.76 -6.05
N GLN A 170 6.94 -3.80 -7.05
CA GLN A 170 7.25 -3.31 -8.40
C GLN A 170 7.54 -1.80 -8.39
N SER A 171 6.74 -1.02 -7.68
CA SER A 171 6.95 0.43 -7.53
C SER A 171 8.29 0.77 -6.86
N VAL A 172 8.69 0.01 -5.83
CA VAL A 172 10.00 0.17 -5.19
C VAL A 172 11.13 -0.12 -6.18
N TYR A 173 11.03 -1.20 -6.93
CA TYR A 173 12.03 -1.56 -7.94
C TYR A 173 12.15 -0.50 -9.06
N GLU A 174 11.02 0.04 -9.53
CA GLU A 174 11.00 1.14 -10.51
C GLU A 174 11.65 2.41 -9.95
N TYR A 175 11.39 2.73 -8.67
CA TYR A 175 12.03 3.84 -7.98
C TYR A 175 13.55 3.66 -7.90
N GLU A 176 14.04 2.50 -7.46
CA GLU A 176 15.47 2.18 -7.39
C GLU A 176 16.14 2.30 -8.76
N THR A 177 15.50 1.78 -9.80
CA THR A 177 16.02 1.85 -11.17
C THR A 177 16.09 3.30 -11.69
N SER A 178 15.14 4.14 -11.30
CA SER A 178 15.09 5.55 -11.75
C SER A 178 16.01 6.48 -10.97
N CYS A 179 16.22 6.24 -9.67
CA CYS A 179 17.04 7.07 -8.79
C CYS A 179 18.51 6.61 -8.71
N GLY A 180 18.81 5.37 -9.11
CA GLY A 180 20.18 4.83 -9.10
C GLY A 180 20.81 4.83 -7.70
N GLU A 181 22.05 5.32 -7.59
CA GLU A 181 22.82 5.35 -6.33
C GLU A 181 22.20 6.24 -5.23
N GLU A 182 21.30 7.16 -5.57
CA GLU A 182 20.61 8.02 -4.59
C GLU A 182 19.37 7.35 -3.96
N SER A 183 19.07 6.11 -4.33
CA SER A 183 17.91 5.37 -3.81
C SER A 183 18.15 4.83 -2.40
N THR A 184 18.06 5.68 -1.39
CA THR A 184 18.07 5.25 0.03
C THR A 184 16.66 4.98 0.54
N LEU A 185 16.55 4.17 1.61
CA LEU A 185 15.26 3.89 2.25
C LEU A 185 14.58 5.17 2.75
N GLU A 186 15.34 6.08 3.34
CA GLU A 186 14.85 7.36 3.87
C GLU A 186 14.30 8.25 2.74
N HIS A 187 15.01 8.28 1.62
CA HIS A 187 14.57 9.05 0.45
C HIS A 187 13.28 8.46 -0.14
N TYR A 188 13.20 7.12 -0.27
CA TYR A 188 11.98 6.44 -0.70
C TYR A 188 10.80 6.73 0.23
N LEU A 189 10.98 6.61 1.55
CA LEU A 189 9.93 6.89 2.52
C LEU A 189 9.45 8.35 2.48
N SER A 190 10.37 9.28 2.25
CA SER A 190 10.04 10.70 2.05
C SER A 190 9.27 10.92 0.74
N HIS A 191 9.68 10.25 -0.34
CA HIS A 191 8.98 10.28 -1.62
C HIS A 191 7.54 9.78 -1.49
N VAL A 192 7.34 8.62 -0.86
CA VAL A 192 6.00 8.06 -0.64
C VAL A 192 5.13 8.95 0.24
N ALA A 193 5.71 9.66 1.21
CA ALA A 193 4.96 10.56 2.08
C ALA A 193 4.25 11.69 1.30
N LEU A 194 4.77 12.09 0.15
CA LEU A 194 4.12 13.08 -0.73
C LEU A 194 2.79 12.56 -1.31
N PHE A 195 2.66 11.25 -1.52
CA PHE A 195 1.44 10.64 -2.04
C PHE A 195 0.39 10.36 -0.97
N THR A 196 0.78 10.24 0.30
CA THR A 196 -0.14 9.92 1.40
C THR A 196 -0.80 11.16 2.00
N ASN A 197 -0.20 12.34 1.85
CA ASN A 197 -0.68 13.59 2.45
C ASN A 197 -1.65 14.39 1.56
N ASN A 198 -2.05 13.85 0.41
CA ASN A 198 -2.96 14.52 -0.50
C ASN A 198 -4.43 14.29 -0.10
N ASP A 199 -4.83 14.80 1.06
CA ASP A 199 -6.22 15.16 1.33
C ASP A 199 -6.56 16.34 0.41
N ALA A 200 -6.89 16.02 -0.85
CA ALA A 200 -7.24 17.01 -1.84
C ALA A 200 -8.38 17.88 -1.29
N ALA A 201 -8.14 19.17 -1.23
CA ALA A 201 -9.16 20.16 -1.00
C ALA A 201 -10.46 19.78 -1.74
N ASP A 202 -11.59 20.07 -1.14
CA ASP A 202 -12.93 19.76 -1.66
C ASP A 202 -13.14 20.46 -3.00
N ASN A 203 -12.56 19.90 -4.05
CA ASN A 203 -12.72 20.36 -5.44
C ASN A 203 -13.73 19.42 -6.10
N SER A 204 -14.91 19.91 -6.38
CA SER A 204 -15.98 19.18 -7.05
C SER A 204 -15.64 18.77 -8.49
N ASP A 205 -14.63 19.41 -9.11
CA ASP A 205 -14.16 19.12 -10.46
C ASP A 205 -12.96 18.17 -10.44
N LYS A 206 -13.24 16.84 -10.41
CA LYS A 206 -12.23 15.77 -10.30
C LYS A 206 -12.45 14.70 -11.36
N VAL A 207 -11.36 14.17 -11.93
CA VAL A 207 -11.41 12.96 -12.75
C VAL A 207 -11.86 11.78 -11.88
N LYS A 208 -12.79 10.98 -12.40
CA LYS A 208 -13.30 9.79 -11.70
C LYS A 208 -12.44 8.58 -12.04
N LEU A 209 -11.95 7.89 -11.02
CA LEU A 209 -11.24 6.62 -11.14
C LEU A 209 -12.12 5.51 -10.58
N MET A 210 -12.46 4.48 -11.37
CA MET A 210 -13.28 3.38 -10.89
C MET A 210 -13.05 2.09 -11.66
N THR A 211 -13.42 0.96 -11.05
CA THR A 211 -13.41 -0.32 -11.76
C THR A 211 -14.56 -0.39 -12.76
N VAL A 212 -14.39 -1.18 -13.83
CA VAL A 212 -15.47 -1.47 -14.78
C VAL A 212 -16.72 -2.02 -14.05
N HIS A 213 -16.53 -2.80 -12.99
CA HIS A 213 -17.66 -3.31 -12.19
C HIS A 213 -18.45 -2.18 -11.52
N SER A 214 -17.75 -1.18 -10.98
CA SER A 214 -18.38 -0.03 -10.32
C SER A 214 -19.04 0.92 -11.31
N ALA A 215 -18.63 0.89 -12.58
CA ALA A 215 -19.18 1.73 -13.64
C ALA A 215 -20.47 1.16 -14.25
N LYS A 216 -20.87 -0.07 -13.92
CA LYS A 216 -22.06 -0.70 -14.49
C LYS A 216 -23.32 0.14 -14.24
N GLY A 217 -24.00 0.53 -15.33
CA GLY A 217 -25.21 1.36 -15.28
C GLY A 217 -24.97 2.86 -15.13
N LEU A 218 -23.71 3.30 -15.22
CA LEU A 218 -23.34 4.72 -15.25
C LEU A 218 -22.91 5.10 -16.66
N GLU A 219 -23.09 6.37 -17.00
CA GLU A 219 -22.70 6.96 -18.29
C GLU A 219 -21.79 8.17 -18.06
N PHE A 220 -20.78 8.32 -18.91
CA PHE A 220 -19.80 9.39 -18.80
C PHE A 220 -19.48 9.98 -20.17
N PRO A 221 -19.33 11.33 -20.28
CA PRO A 221 -19.01 11.99 -21.55
C PRO A 221 -17.67 11.53 -22.15
N TYR A 222 -16.65 11.35 -21.31
CA TYR A 222 -15.30 10.94 -21.74
C TYR A 222 -14.81 9.77 -20.88
N VAL A 223 -14.52 8.64 -21.53
CA VAL A 223 -14.05 7.42 -20.86
C VAL A 223 -12.68 7.02 -21.39
N PHE A 224 -11.74 6.83 -20.46
CA PHE A 224 -10.45 6.20 -20.73
C PHE A 224 -10.45 4.80 -20.13
N LEU A 225 -10.43 3.78 -20.98
CA LEU A 225 -10.32 2.40 -20.55
C LEU A 225 -8.85 1.98 -20.53
N CYS A 226 -8.32 1.74 -19.33
CA CYS A 226 -6.90 1.48 -19.11
C CYS A 226 -6.59 0.00 -18.93
N ALA A 227 -5.31 -0.35 -19.22
CA ALA A 227 -4.75 -1.67 -19.01
C ALA A 227 -5.50 -2.79 -19.75
N MET A 228 -5.91 -2.53 -21.02
CA MET A 228 -6.53 -3.47 -21.94
C MET A 228 -5.48 -4.38 -22.58
N ASN A 229 -4.76 -5.10 -21.75
CA ASN A 229 -3.73 -6.02 -22.18
C ASN A 229 -3.90 -7.40 -21.52
N GLU A 230 -3.48 -8.43 -22.22
CA GLU A 230 -3.57 -9.81 -21.75
C GLU A 230 -2.89 -9.99 -20.38
N GLY A 231 -3.55 -10.70 -19.50
CA GLY A 231 -3.11 -10.92 -18.13
C GLY A 231 -3.57 -9.84 -17.13
N VAL A 232 -4.11 -8.70 -17.59
CA VAL A 232 -4.72 -7.65 -16.79
C VAL A 232 -6.21 -7.55 -17.09
N PHE A 233 -6.58 -7.32 -18.34
CA PHE A 233 -7.93 -7.37 -18.86
C PHE A 233 -7.92 -7.98 -20.27
N PRO A 234 -8.18 -9.29 -20.42
CA PRO A 234 -8.64 -10.25 -19.40
C PRO A 234 -7.59 -10.60 -18.34
N SER A 235 -8.05 -10.92 -17.13
CA SER A 235 -7.19 -11.26 -16.00
C SER A 235 -6.45 -12.58 -16.21
N LYS A 236 -5.21 -12.71 -15.69
CA LYS A 236 -4.46 -13.98 -15.65
C LYS A 236 -5.21 -15.14 -14.95
N LYS A 237 -6.23 -14.83 -14.15
CA LYS A 237 -7.06 -15.82 -13.43
C LYS A 237 -8.19 -16.39 -14.30
N THR A 238 -8.26 -15.99 -15.57
CA THR A 238 -9.28 -16.41 -16.53
C THR A 238 -8.85 -17.71 -17.19
N ASP A 239 -9.00 -18.81 -16.47
CA ASP A 239 -8.56 -20.16 -16.82
C ASP A 239 -9.69 -21.05 -17.39
N THR A 240 -10.91 -20.54 -17.45
CA THR A 240 -12.08 -21.25 -17.98
C THR A 240 -12.83 -20.41 -19.02
N ILE A 241 -13.56 -21.08 -19.91
CA ILE A 241 -14.41 -20.42 -20.90
C ILE A 241 -15.45 -19.52 -20.22
N GLN A 242 -16.02 -19.95 -19.11
CA GLN A 242 -17.02 -19.17 -18.36
C GLN A 242 -16.42 -17.86 -17.82
N LYS A 243 -15.22 -17.89 -17.24
CA LYS A 243 -14.52 -16.70 -16.76
C LYS A 243 -14.15 -15.78 -17.93
N MET A 244 -13.76 -16.32 -19.08
CA MET A 244 -13.46 -15.51 -20.27
C MET A 244 -14.72 -14.80 -20.79
N GLU A 245 -15.87 -15.47 -20.77
CA GLU A 245 -17.15 -14.85 -21.13
C GLU A 245 -17.54 -13.74 -20.15
N GLU A 246 -17.22 -13.89 -18.88
CA GLU A 246 -17.43 -12.83 -17.86
C GLU A 246 -16.53 -11.61 -18.14
N GLU A 247 -15.25 -11.79 -18.41
CA GLU A 247 -14.34 -10.71 -18.79
C GLU A 247 -14.81 -10.01 -20.09
N ARG A 248 -15.31 -10.78 -21.08
CA ARG A 248 -15.87 -10.22 -22.31
C ARG A 248 -17.11 -9.37 -22.06
N ARG A 249 -18.00 -9.81 -21.15
CA ARG A 249 -19.18 -9.02 -20.73
C ARG A 249 -18.77 -7.74 -20.04
N LEU A 250 -17.75 -7.80 -19.17
CA LEU A 250 -17.20 -6.61 -18.53
C LEU A 250 -16.61 -5.62 -19.53
N ALA A 251 -15.85 -6.13 -20.51
CA ALA A 251 -15.31 -5.28 -21.57
C ALA A 251 -16.44 -4.63 -22.39
N PHE A 252 -17.52 -5.34 -22.66
CA PHE A 252 -18.70 -4.79 -23.33
C PHE A 252 -19.33 -3.66 -22.52
N VAL A 253 -19.53 -3.83 -21.20
CA VAL A 253 -20.02 -2.77 -20.30
C VAL A 253 -19.12 -1.55 -20.29
N ALA A 254 -17.81 -1.74 -20.42
CA ALA A 254 -16.87 -0.62 -20.41
C ALA A 254 -16.88 0.19 -21.73
N MET A 255 -17.34 -0.42 -22.83
CA MET A 255 -17.40 0.19 -24.18
C MET A 255 -18.76 0.77 -24.55
N THR A 256 -19.80 0.41 -23.84
CA THR A 256 -21.17 0.90 -24.00
C THR A 256 -21.58 1.86 -22.92
#